data_d71cde057635a207a8e9404e80336b41
#
_entry.id   d71cde057635a207a8e9404e80336b41
#
_cell.length_a   1.000
_cell.length_b   1.000
_cell.length_c   1.000
_cell.angle_alpha   90.00
_cell.angle_beta   90.00
_cell.angle_gamma   90.00
#
_symmetry.space_group_name_H-M   'P 1'
#
loop_
_entity.id
_entity.type
_entity.pdbx_description
1 polymer ?
#
loop_
_entity_poly.entity_id
_entity_poly.type
_entity_poly.pdbx_seq_one_letter_code
_entity_poly.pdbx_strand_id
1 'polypeptide(L)'
;MNDTTQRPSGRRADRLRDVRITRHYTKHAEGSVLIEFGDTKVICTASIAEQVPAFLRDRGQGWLTAEYGMLPRATHTRSDREAARGKQTGRTQEIQRLIGRALRSVFDLERLGARTLHIDCDVIQADGGTRTASITGAFVAAHDAVAKLLATGRIEKSPITDYVAAISVGVFNGLPVLDLDYDEDSQCDTDMNVVMTGAGGFVEIQGTAEGVPFSRSEMNALLDLAQSGIETLIAKQKEALELKGD
;
A
#
# COMPACT_ATOMS: atom_id res chain seq x y z
N MET A 1 -6.38 3.53 38.74
CA MET A 1 -5.27 3.05 37.91
C MET A 1 -5.74 3.20 36.48
N ASN A 2 -5.21 4.17 35.74
CA ASN A 2 -5.53 4.26 34.31
C ASN A 2 -4.92 3.02 33.65
N ASP A 3 -5.75 2.27 32.98
CA ASP A 3 -5.32 1.12 32.19
C ASP A 3 -4.49 1.66 31.01
N THR A 4 -3.16 1.69 31.19
CA THR A 4 -2.19 2.24 30.23
C THR A 4 -2.05 1.36 28.98
N THR A 5 -2.80 0.27 28.92
CA THR A 5 -2.78 -0.68 27.79
C THR A 5 -3.88 -0.40 26.76
N GLN A 6 -4.73 0.60 26.97
CA GLN A 6 -5.83 0.89 26.04
C GLN A 6 -5.37 1.81 24.93
N ARG A 7 -5.63 1.41 23.67
CA ARG A 7 -5.39 2.23 22.47
C ARG A 7 -6.28 3.50 22.52
N PRO A 8 -5.80 4.67 22.04
CA PRO A 8 -6.59 5.90 22.01
C PRO A 8 -7.94 5.73 21.27
N SER A 9 -7.93 4.95 20.21
CA SER A 9 -9.13 4.62 19.41
C SER A 9 -10.11 3.65 20.08
N GLY A 10 -9.75 3.06 21.23
CA GLY A 10 -10.52 1.98 21.88
C GLY A 10 -10.51 0.64 21.13
N ARG A 11 -9.77 0.53 20.02
CA ARG A 11 -9.63 -0.72 19.26
C ARG A 11 -8.85 -1.77 20.06
N ARG A 12 -9.16 -3.04 19.86
CA ARG A 12 -8.32 -4.13 20.37
C ARG A 12 -6.98 -4.13 19.65
N ALA A 13 -5.95 -4.65 20.29
CA ALA A 13 -4.59 -4.71 19.77
C ALA A 13 -4.49 -5.40 18.39
N ASP A 14 -5.31 -6.41 18.17
CA ASP A 14 -5.37 -7.25 16.96
C ASP A 14 -6.38 -6.77 15.90
N ARG A 15 -6.91 -5.55 16.01
CA ARG A 15 -7.97 -5.07 15.12
C ARG A 15 -7.51 -3.97 14.18
N LEU A 16 -7.82 -4.17 12.89
CA LEU A 16 -7.74 -3.14 11.86
C LEU A 16 -8.77 -2.03 12.10
N ARG A 17 -8.48 -0.84 11.59
CA ARG A 17 -9.51 0.17 11.31
C ARG A 17 -10.53 -0.40 10.30
N ASP A 18 -11.65 0.28 10.13
CA ASP A 18 -12.56 -0.05 9.02
C ASP A 18 -11.83 0.17 7.68
N VAL A 19 -11.80 -0.88 6.85
CA VAL A 19 -11.12 -0.84 5.55
C VAL A 19 -12.16 -0.90 4.45
N ARG A 20 -12.16 0.12 3.58
CA ARG A 20 -13.04 0.22 2.42
C ARG A 20 -12.24 0.37 1.14
N ILE A 21 -12.64 -0.34 0.10
CA ILE A 21 -12.04 -0.31 -1.24
C ILE A 21 -13.15 0.03 -2.23
N THR A 22 -13.10 1.23 -2.80
CA THR A 22 -14.06 1.69 -3.82
C THR A 22 -13.38 1.69 -5.18
N ARG A 23 -13.74 0.74 -6.03
CA ARG A 23 -13.21 0.60 -7.40
C ARG A 23 -13.89 1.57 -8.36
N HIS A 24 -13.25 1.79 -9.49
CA HIS A 24 -13.74 2.68 -10.57
C HIS A 24 -14.04 4.10 -10.07
N TYR A 25 -13.24 4.56 -9.12
CA TYR A 25 -13.47 5.83 -8.42
C TYR A 25 -13.34 7.04 -9.35
N THR A 26 -12.39 7.01 -10.28
CA THR A 26 -12.24 8.00 -11.35
C THR A 26 -12.39 7.33 -12.72
N LYS A 27 -12.85 8.06 -13.73
CA LYS A 27 -13.27 7.47 -15.02
C LYS A 27 -12.18 7.27 -16.06
N HIS A 28 -11.03 7.91 -15.92
CA HIS A 28 -10.05 7.98 -17.03
C HIS A 28 -8.97 6.91 -16.97
N ALA A 29 -8.45 6.61 -15.78
CA ALA A 29 -7.43 5.57 -15.60
C ALA A 29 -7.97 4.17 -15.92
N GLU A 30 -7.12 3.27 -16.36
CA GLU A 30 -7.48 1.88 -16.62
C GLU A 30 -7.91 1.16 -15.33
N GLY A 31 -7.24 1.44 -14.22
CA GLY A 31 -7.68 1.06 -12.86
C GLY A 31 -7.73 2.28 -11.97
N SER A 32 -8.72 2.36 -11.09
CA SER A 32 -8.89 3.51 -10.19
C SER A 32 -9.61 3.09 -8.92
N VAL A 33 -9.00 3.37 -7.78
CA VAL A 33 -9.45 2.95 -6.45
C VAL A 33 -9.33 4.09 -5.47
N LEU A 34 -10.38 4.33 -4.68
CA LEU A 34 -10.24 4.98 -3.38
C LEU A 34 -10.10 3.89 -2.32
N ILE A 35 -8.98 3.87 -1.62
CA ILE A 35 -8.78 3.01 -0.45
C ILE A 35 -8.83 3.84 0.82
N GLU A 36 -9.53 3.32 1.83
CA GLU A 36 -9.71 3.95 3.13
C GLU A 36 -9.32 2.96 4.23
N PHE A 37 -8.45 3.40 5.15
CA PHE A 37 -8.13 2.73 6.42
C PHE A 37 -8.55 3.67 7.54
N GLY A 38 -9.80 3.52 8.02
CA GLY A 38 -10.40 4.53 8.87
C GLY A 38 -10.39 5.91 8.20
N ASP A 39 -9.70 6.86 8.82
CA ASP A 39 -9.56 8.22 8.31
C ASP A 39 -8.41 8.42 7.31
N THR A 40 -7.54 7.44 7.12
CA THR A 40 -6.56 7.48 6.03
C THR A 40 -7.24 7.18 4.70
N LYS A 41 -7.07 8.08 3.71
CA LYS A 41 -7.70 8.00 2.38
C LYS A 41 -6.67 8.24 1.29
N VAL A 42 -6.58 7.30 0.36
CA VAL A 42 -5.63 7.37 -0.77
C VAL A 42 -6.36 7.06 -2.07
N ILE A 43 -6.20 7.91 -3.09
CA ILE A 43 -6.56 7.56 -4.46
C ILE A 43 -5.37 6.83 -5.08
N CYS A 44 -5.63 5.62 -5.60
CA CYS A 44 -4.66 4.84 -6.34
C CYS A 44 -5.15 4.68 -7.78
N THR A 45 -4.34 5.08 -8.75
CA THR A 45 -4.65 4.85 -10.17
C THR A 45 -3.59 3.99 -10.83
N ALA A 46 -4.01 3.26 -11.87
CA ALA A 46 -3.15 2.46 -12.72
C ALA A 46 -3.41 2.83 -14.18
N SER A 47 -2.36 3.33 -14.85
CA SER A 47 -2.40 3.76 -16.25
C SER A 47 -1.45 2.92 -17.10
N ILE A 48 -1.90 2.52 -18.31
CA ILE A 48 -1.14 1.67 -19.22
C ILE A 48 -0.51 2.52 -20.32
N ALA A 49 0.82 2.45 -20.44
CA ALA A 49 1.56 3.01 -21.57
C ALA A 49 2.10 1.89 -22.48
N GLU A 50 1.90 2.01 -23.81
CA GLU A 50 2.38 1.05 -24.83
C GLU A 50 3.87 1.24 -25.15
N GLN A 51 4.65 1.57 -24.14
CA GLN A 51 6.09 1.75 -24.24
C GLN A 51 6.77 1.36 -22.93
N VAL A 52 8.01 0.97 -23.02
CA VAL A 52 8.87 0.68 -21.85
C VAL A 52 9.99 1.71 -21.75
N PRO A 53 10.56 1.89 -20.52
CA PRO A 53 11.75 2.71 -20.33
C PRO A 53 12.91 2.26 -21.25
N ALA A 54 13.80 3.20 -21.58
CA ALA A 54 14.89 2.95 -22.53
C ALA A 54 15.78 1.75 -22.17
N PHE A 55 15.98 1.48 -20.86
CA PHE A 55 16.80 0.35 -20.40
C PHE A 55 16.14 -1.04 -20.61
N LEU A 56 14.85 -1.08 -20.99
CA LEU A 56 14.11 -2.30 -21.30
C LEU A 56 13.77 -2.46 -22.78
N ARG A 57 14.19 -1.52 -23.64
CA ARG A 57 13.98 -1.67 -25.07
C ARG A 57 14.60 -2.98 -25.55
N ASP A 58 13.87 -3.66 -26.41
CA ASP A 58 14.27 -4.96 -27.02
C ASP A 58 14.42 -6.15 -26.02
N ARG A 59 13.98 -6.00 -24.77
CA ARG A 59 14.01 -7.11 -23.80
C ARG A 59 12.72 -7.94 -23.77
N GLY A 60 11.66 -7.51 -24.46
CA GLY A 60 10.39 -8.23 -24.52
C GLY A 60 9.58 -8.27 -23.23
N GLN A 61 10.01 -7.52 -22.20
CA GLN A 61 9.34 -7.45 -20.91
C GLN A 61 8.78 -6.08 -20.62
N GLY A 62 7.72 -6.03 -19.83
CA GLY A 62 7.11 -4.80 -19.35
C GLY A 62 7.79 -4.21 -18.14
N TRP A 63 7.22 -3.12 -17.66
CA TRP A 63 7.66 -2.43 -16.46
C TRP A 63 6.47 -2.02 -15.59
N LEU A 64 6.69 -1.91 -14.29
CA LEU A 64 5.77 -1.34 -13.34
C LEU A 64 6.53 -0.31 -12.51
N THR A 65 6.03 0.90 -12.48
CA THR A 65 6.58 2.02 -11.70
C THR A 65 5.49 2.66 -10.88
N ALA A 66 5.86 3.34 -9.79
CA ALA A 66 4.91 4.01 -8.92
C ALA A 66 5.38 5.41 -8.56
N GLU A 67 4.41 6.31 -8.46
CA GLU A 67 4.56 7.63 -7.88
C GLU A 67 3.67 7.74 -6.63
N TYR A 68 4.08 8.59 -5.70
CA TYR A 68 3.38 8.83 -4.45
C TYR A 68 3.43 10.31 -4.10
N GLY A 69 2.33 10.84 -3.62
CA GLY A 69 2.26 12.21 -3.15
C GLY A 69 1.19 12.38 -2.09
N MET A 70 1.22 13.56 -1.43
CA MET A 70 0.21 13.96 -0.47
C MET A 70 -0.37 15.31 -0.85
N LEU A 71 -1.69 15.45 -0.76
CA LEU A 71 -2.32 16.76 -0.91
C LEU A 71 -1.84 17.72 0.20
N PRO A 72 -1.74 19.03 -0.06
CA PRO A 72 -1.25 19.99 0.92
C PRO A 72 -1.96 19.97 2.27
N ARG A 73 -3.25 19.61 2.28
CA ARG A 73 -4.08 19.51 3.49
C ARG A 73 -4.47 18.07 3.81
N ALA A 74 -3.67 17.10 3.36
CA ALA A 74 -3.83 15.71 3.79
C ALA A 74 -3.53 15.53 5.29
N THR A 75 -2.77 16.44 5.90
CA THR A 75 -2.38 16.45 7.32
C THR A 75 -2.98 17.64 8.08
N HIS A 76 -2.85 17.66 9.40
CA HIS A 76 -3.34 18.72 10.30
C HIS A 76 -2.86 20.12 9.89
N THR A 77 -1.61 20.25 9.45
CA THR A 77 -1.03 21.50 8.94
C THR A 77 -0.88 21.42 7.43
N ARG A 78 -0.96 22.58 6.77
CA ARG A 78 -0.72 22.65 5.33
C ARG A 78 0.77 22.43 5.03
N SER A 79 1.07 21.44 4.20
CA SER A 79 2.40 21.25 3.60
C SER A 79 2.46 21.90 2.20
N ASP A 80 3.68 22.31 1.78
CA ASP A 80 3.87 22.81 0.43
C ASP A 80 3.84 21.67 -0.59
N ARG A 81 3.37 21.97 -1.81
CA ARG A 81 3.46 21.00 -2.91
C ARG A 81 4.92 20.78 -3.29
N GLU A 82 5.35 19.52 -3.38
CA GLU A 82 6.72 19.17 -3.80
C GLU A 82 7.03 19.69 -5.20
N ALA A 83 6.04 19.69 -6.11
CA ALA A 83 6.18 20.26 -7.45
C ALA A 83 6.57 21.76 -7.43
N ALA A 84 6.07 22.53 -6.45
CA ALA A 84 6.45 23.94 -6.30
C ALA A 84 7.87 24.12 -5.76
N ARG A 85 8.41 23.13 -5.07
CA ARG A 85 9.80 23.10 -4.58
C ARG A 85 10.79 22.60 -5.63
N GLY A 86 10.31 22.06 -6.75
CA GLY A 86 11.12 21.52 -7.85
C GLY A 86 11.85 20.21 -7.51
N LYS A 87 11.58 19.59 -6.35
CA LYS A 87 12.15 18.30 -5.94
C LYS A 87 11.24 17.56 -4.98
N GLN A 88 11.25 16.24 -5.08
CA GLN A 88 10.60 15.35 -4.13
C GLN A 88 11.45 15.18 -2.86
N THR A 89 10.78 14.92 -1.73
CA THR A 89 11.46 14.56 -0.48
C THR A 89 12.02 13.14 -0.56
N GLY A 90 13.01 12.83 0.29
CA GLY A 90 13.54 11.46 0.41
C GLY A 90 12.46 10.45 0.82
N ARG A 91 11.52 10.87 1.69
CA ARG A 91 10.37 10.06 2.10
C ARG A 91 9.47 9.70 0.91
N THR A 92 9.13 10.68 0.07
CA THR A 92 8.32 10.45 -1.13
C THR A 92 8.98 9.46 -2.07
N GLN A 93 10.28 9.65 -2.36
CA GLN A 93 11.05 8.75 -3.23
C GLN A 93 11.18 7.33 -2.66
N GLU A 94 11.36 7.20 -1.34
CA GLU A 94 11.40 5.91 -0.65
C GLU A 94 10.08 5.17 -0.80
N ILE A 95 8.95 5.83 -0.54
CA ILE A 95 7.60 5.23 -0.63
C ILE A 95 7.28 4.83 -2.08
N GLN A 96 7.62 5.64 -3.07
CA GLN A 96 7.46 5.30 -4.50
C GLN A 96 8.19 4.00 -4.84
N ARG A 97 9.44 3.85 -4.38
CA ARG A 97 10.25 2.65 -4.60
C ARG A 97 9.67 1.43 -3.90
N LEU A 98 9.15 1.62 -2.69
CA LEU A 98 8.48 0.58 -1.91
C LEU A 98 7.23 0.06 -2.62
N ILE A 99 6.31 0.96 -3.05
CA ILE A 99 5.10 0.58 -3.79
C ILE A 99 5.46 -0.18 -5.07
N GLY A 100 6.39 0.37 -5.87
CA GLY A 100 6.84 -0.28 -7.10
C GLY A 100 7.43 -1.67 -6.85
N ARG A 101 8.26 -1.85 -5.82
CA ARG A 101 8.86 -3.13 -5.44
C ARG A 101 7.79 -4.12 -4.98
N ALA A 102 6.89 -3.68 -4.11
CA ALA A 102 5.79 -4.50 -3.61
C ALA A 102 4.95 -5.08 -4.75
N LEU A 103 4.53 -4.25 -5.69
CA LEU A 103 3.73 -4.70 -6.83
C LEU A 103 4.53 -5.61 -7.78
N ARG A 104 5.78 -5.26 -8.10
CA ARG A 104 6.61 -6.11 -8.98
C ARG A 104 6.87 -7.50 -8.42
N SER A 105 6.81 -7.70 -7.09
CA SER A 105 7.02 -9.02 -6.49
C SER A 105 5.92 -10.04 -6.83
N VAL A 106 4.76 -9.55 -7.29
CA VAL A 106 3.60 -10.38 -7.66
C VAL A 106 3.19 -10.20 -9.12
N PHE A 107 4.10 -9.69 -9.96
CA PHE A 107 3.89 -9.51 -11.39
C PHE A 107 4.94 -10.24 -12.23
N ASP A 108 4.49 -11.04 -13.18
CA ASP A 108 5.30 -11.57 -14.28
C ASP A 108 5.39 -10.48 -15.36
N LEU A 109 6.53 -9.77 -15.37
CA LEU A 109 6.73 -8.65 -16.29
C LEU A 109 6.90 -9.08 -17.76
N GLU A 110 7.25 -10.33 -18.02
CA GLU A 110 7.30 -10.87 -19.39
C GLU A 110 5.88 -11.02 -19.94
N ARG A 111 4.93 -11.52 -19.13
CA ARG A 111 3.52 -11.61 -19.52
C ARG A 111 2.85 -10.25 -19.72
N LEU A 112 3.34 -9.20 -19.05
CA LEU A 112 2.86 -7.84 -19.28
C LEU A 112 3.21 -7.36 -20.71
N GLY A 113 4.27 -7.91 -21.28
CA GLY A 113 4.80 -7.50 -22.60
C GLY A 113 5.41 -6.10 -22.56
N ALA A 114 5.80 -5.56 -23.71
CA ALA A 114 6.51 -4.28 -23.80
C ALA A 114 5.63 -3.06 -23.43
N ARG A 115 5.08 -3.03 -22.24
CA ARG A 115 4.22 -1.98 -21.67
C ARG A 115 4.72 -1.51 -20.34
N THR A 116 4.38 -0.28 -19.98
CA THR A 116 4.59 0.23 -18.63
C THR A 116 3.23 0.40 -17.93
N LEU A 117 3.11 -0.16 -16.74
CA LEU A 117 2.03 0.13 -15.81
C LEU A 117 2.50 1.23 -14.85
N HIS A 118 1.93 2.41 -14.97
CA HIS A 118 2.16 3.54 -14.09
C HIS A 118 1.14 3.53 -12.96
N ILE A 119 1.62 3.51 -11.74
CA ILE A 119 0.80 3.58 -10.53
C ILE A 119 0.99 4.96 -9.92
N ASP A 120 -0.11 5.64 -9.64
CA ASP A 120 -0.11 6.92 -8.95
C ASP A 120 -0.91 6.79 -7.65
N CYS A 121 -0.31 7.17 -6.52
CA CYS A 121 -0.93 7.12 -5.21
C CYS A 121 -0.95 8.52 -4.59
N ASP A 122 -2.12 9.12 -4.50
CA ASP A 122 -2.34 10.45 -3.95
C ASP A 122 -3.08 10.37 -2.62
N VAL A 123 -2.40 10.73 -1.53
CA VAL A 123 -3.01 10.78 -0.20
C VAL A 123 -3.90 12.00 -0.08
N ILE A 124 -5.20 11.76 0.09
CA ILE A 124 -6.20 12.81 0.29
C ILE A 124 -6.24 13.22 1.76
N GLN A 125 -6.19 12.23 2.67
CA GLN A 125 -6.22 12.40 4.11
C GLN A 125 -5.29 11.38 4.75
N ALA A 126 -4.44 11.82 5.66
CA ALA A 126 -3.47 11.00 6.35
C ALA A 126 -3.82 10.88 7.83
N ASP A 127 -3.96 9.66 8.29
CA ASP A 127 -4.18 9.28 9.69
C ASP A 127 -3.44 7.97 10.00
N GLY A 128 -2.10 7.96 9.82
CA GLY A 128 -1.25 6.77 9.93
C GLY A 128 -1.41 5.79 8.74
N GLY A 129 -0.38 5.02 8.45
CA GLY A 129 -0.40 3.92 7.47
C GLY A 129 -0.60 4.34 6.01
N THR A 130 -0.23 5.55 5.58
CA THR A 130 -0.48 6.00 4.20
C THR A 130 0.25 5.15 3.15
N ARG A 131 1.50 4.72 3.43
CA ARG A 131 2.27 3.87 2.52
C ARG A 131 1.68 2.47 2.38
N THR A 132 1.17 1.90 3.46
CA THR A 132 0.58 0.56 3.48
C THR A 132 -0.78 0.55 2.80
N ALA A 133 -1.61 1.57 3.02
CA ALA A 133 -2.86 1.77 2.30
C ALA A 133 -2.59 1.96 0.80
N SER A 134 -1.56 2.74 0.41
CA SER A 134 -1.16 2.93 -0.99
C SER A 134 -0.82 1.61 -1.67
N ILE A 135 0.01 0.75 -1.06
CA ILE A 135 0.37 -0.56 -1.63
C ILE A 135 -0.87 -1.42 -1.83
N THR A 136 -1.72 -1.50 -0.79
CA THR A 136 -2.93 -2.34 -0.78
C THR A 136 -3.95 -1.88 -1.81
N GLY A 137 -4.17 -0.56 -1.96
CA GLY A 137 -5.07 0.00 -2.96
C GLY A 137 -4.50 -0.04 -4.38
N ALA A 138 -3.20 0.21 -4.52
CA ALA A 138 -2.51 0.15 -5.81
C ALA A 138 -2.57 -1.24 -6.45
N PHE A 139 -2.53 -2.30 -5.65
CA PHE A 139 -2.71 -3.66 -6.16
C PHE A 139 -4.08 -3.84 -6.82
N VAL A 140 -5.15 -3.34 -6.19
CA VAL A 140 -6.52 -3.44 -6.76
C VAL A 140 -6.64 -2.61 -8.03
N ALA A 141 -6.08 -1.39 -8.06
CA ALA A 141 -6.05 -0.57 -9.27
C ALA A 141 -5.25 -1.25 -10.40
N ALA A 142 -4.08 -1.83 -10.09
CA ALA A 142 -3.28 -2.59 -11.05
C ALA A 142 -4.04 -3.81 -11.59
N HIS A 143 -4.79 -4.52 -10.73
CA HIS A 143 -5.63 -5.65 -11.13
C HIS A 143 -6.71 -5.23 -12.13
N ASP A 144 -7.40 -4.10 -11.89
CA ASP A 144 -8.41 -3.58 -12.81
C ASP A 144 -7.82 -3.19 -14.16
N ALA A 145 -6.63 -2.58 -14.17
CA ALA A 145 -5.93 -2.26 -15.41
C ALA A 145 -5.54 -3.52 -16.20
N VAL A 146 -5.07 -4.56 -15.52
CA VAL A 146 -4.78 -5.87 -16.13
C VAL A 146 -6.05 -6.53 -16.67
N ALA A 147 -7.15 -6.48 -15.93
CA ALA A 147 -8.44 -7.01 -16.39
C ALA A 147 -8.89 -6.34 -17.70
N LYS A 148 -8.66 -5.03 -17.84
CA LYS A 148 -8.95 -4.30 -19.09
C LYS A 148 -8.06 -4.74 -20.26
N LEU A 149 -6.75 -5.03 -20.01
CA LEU A 149 -5.87 -5.59 -21.03
C LEU A 149 -6.34 -6.96 -21.51
N LEU A 150 -6.75 -7.84 -20.59
CA LEU A 150 -7.31 -9.16 -20.90
C LEU A 150 -8.62 -9.04 -21.69
N ALA A 151 -9.56 -8.22 -21.21
CA ALA A 151 -10.87 -8.02 -21.86
C ALA A 151 -10.77 -7.47 -23.29
N THR A 152 -9.71 -6.69 -23.57
CA THR A 152 -9.45 -6.12 -24.92
C THR A 152 -8.52 -6.99 -25.77
N GLY A 153 -8.11 -8.17 -25.31
CA GLY A 153 -7.23 -9.09 -26.04
C GLY A 153 -5.80 -8.59 -26.24
N ARG A 154 -5.39 -7.57 -25.47
CA ARG A 154 -4.03 -7.00 -25.55
C ARG A 154 -2.97 -7.86 -24.87
N ILE A 155 -3.39 -8.71 -23.94
CA ILE A 155 -2.60 -9.79 -23.34
C ILE A 155 -3.46 -11.05 -23.29
N GLU A 156 -2.83 -12.23 -23.39
CA GLU A 156 -3.54 -13.51 -23.38
C GLU A 156 -3.70 -14.10 -21.97
N LYS A 157 -2.74 -13.80 -21.09
CA LYS A 157 -2.68 -14.33 -19.72
C LYS A 157 -2.39 -13.20 -18.74
N SER A 158 -2.98 -13.30 -17.55
CA SER A 158 -2.69 -12.35 -16.48
C SER A 158 -1.20 -12.35 -16.12
N PRO A 159 -0.57 -11.17 -16.02
CA PRO A 159 0.76 -11.04 -15.44
C PRO A 159 0.75 -11.12 -13.91
N ILE A 160 -0.41 -11.05 -13.25
CA ILE A 160 -0.53 -11.13 -11.79
C ILE A 160 -0.35 -12.58 -11.37
N THR A 161 0.61 -12.83 -10.48
CA THR A 161 0.97 -14.17 -10.00
C THR A 161 0.46 -14.43 -8.58
N ASP A 162 0.25 -13.39 -7.78
CA ASP A 162 -0.24 -13.50 -6.41
C ASP A 162 -0.87 -12.16 -5.97
N TYR A 163 -1.49 -12.12 -4.80
CA TYR A 163 -1.90 -10.89 -4.11
C TYR A 163 -0.74 -10.28 -3.34
N VAL A 164 -0.82 -8.98 -3.07
CA VAL A 164 0.10 -8.28 -2.16
C VAL A 164 -0.66 -7.23 -1.37
N ALA A 165 -0.38 -7.16 -0.08
CA ALA A 165 -0.89 -6.12 0.80
C ALA A 165 0.17 -5.70 1.81
N ALA A 166 -0.06 -4.58 2.47
CA ALA A 166 0.85 -4.04 3.46
C ALA A 166 0.08 -3.48 4.66
N ILE A 167 0.70 -3.56 5.82
CA ILE A 167 0.13 -3.06 7.08
C ILE A 167 1.22 -2.45 7.96
N SER A 168 0.83 -1.49 8.80
CA SER A 168 1.65 -1.02 9.91
C SER A 168 1.36 -1.81 11.18
N VAL A 169 2.38 -2.08 11.96
CA VAL A 169 2.32 -2.65 13.30
C VAL A 169 3.30 -1.90 14.18
N GLY A 170 3.09 -1.90 15.48
CA GLY A 170 4.03 -1.21 16.38
C GLY A 170 3.87 -1.65 17.83
N VAL A 171 4.78 -1.16 18.68
CA VAL A 171 4.67 -1.30 20.12
C VAL A 171 4.19 0.04 20.70
N PHE A 172 2.98 0.05 21.23
CA PHE A 172 2.36 1.21 21.82
C PHE A 172 2.10 0.95 23.31
N ASN A 173 2.74 1.73 24.20
CA ASN A 173 2.70 1.52 25.65
C ASN A 173 3.04 0.07 26.06
N GLY A 174 4.07 -0.52 25.46
CA GLY A 174 4.51 -1.89 25.72
C GLY A 174 3.61 -2.99 25.14
N LEU A 175 2.56 -2.63 24.40
CA LEU A 175 1.63 -3.58 23.75
C LEU A 175 1.86 -3.62 22.24
N PRO A 176 2.14 -4.79 21.63
CA PRO A 176 2.12 -4.96 20.18
C PRO A 176 0.71 -4.71 19.63
N VAL A 177 0.59 -3.80 18.66
CA VAL A 177 -0.69 -3.38 18.07
C VAL A 177 -0.65 -3.42 16.56
N LEU A 178 -1.79 -3.76 15.96
CA LEU A 178 -2.02 -3.84 14.52
C LEU A 178 -2.62 -2.53 14.00
N ASP A 179 -2.16 -2.08 12.82
CA ASP A 179 -2.73 -0.95 12.08
C ASP A 179 -2.73 0.36 12.90
N LEU A 180 -1.55 0.96 13.02
CA LEU A 180 -1.34 2.22 13.73
C LEU A 180 -2.11 3.36 13.04
N ASP A 181 -2.95 4.08 13.82
CA ASP A 181 -3.42 5.41 13.43
C ASP A 181 -2.38 6.48 13.79
N TYR A 182 -2.67 7.76 13.49
CA TYR A 182 -1.69 8.83 13.69
C TYR A 182 -1.33 9.04 15.17
N ASP A 183 -2.32 8.94 16.06
CA ASP A 183 -2.10 9.15 17.49
C ASP A 183 -1.20 8.06 18.08
N GLU A 184 -1.31 6.84 17.56
CA GLU A 184 -0.46 5.71 17.95
C GLU A 184 0.93 5.79 17.30
N ASP A 185 0.98 6.02 15.96
CA ASP A 185 2.22 6.11 15.17
C ASP A 185 3.17 7.19 15.70
N SER A 186 2.61 8.34 16.09
CA SER A 186 3.39 9.48 16.59
C SER A 186 3.97 9.29 18.01
N GLN A 187 3.51 8.29 18.75
CA GLN A 187 3.86 8.06 20.16
C GLN A 187 4.33 6.63 20.45
N CYS A 188 4.39 5.75 19.44
CA CYS A 188 4.81 4.37 19.64
C CYS A 188 6.31 4.25 19.93
N ASP A 189 6.68 3.24 20.71
CA ASP A 189 8.07 2.90 21.00
C ASP A 189 8.79 2.30 19.78
N THR A 190 8.01 1.63 18.93
CA THR A 190 8.46 0.97 17.70
C THR A 190 7.36 1.04 16.66
N ASP A 191 7.70 1.49 15.45
CA ASP A 191 6.86 1.36 14.27
C ASP A 191 7.47 0.36 13.27
N MET A 192 6.62 -0.40 12.61
CA MET A 192 7.03 -1.33 11.57
C MET A 192 6.01 -1.39 10.45
N ASN A 193 6.49 -1.34 9.21
CA ASN A 193 5.68 -1.57 8.03
C ASN A 193 6.06 -2.92 7.42
N VAL A 194 5.07 -3.76 7.17
CA VAL A 194 5.27 -5.11 6.64
C VAL A 194 4.50 -5.26 5.34
N VAL A 195 5.17 -5.78 4.32
CA VAL A 195 4.60 -6.11 3.01
C VAL A 195 4.72 -7.61 2.80
N MET A 196 3.59 -8.28 2.53
CA MET A 196 3.57 -9.72 2.27
C MET A 196 2.74 -10.06 1.04
N THR A 197 3.07 -11.19 0.42
CA THR A 197 2.26 -11.80 -0.64
C THR A 197 1.15 -12.67 -0.08
N GLY A 198 0.19 -13.04 -0.94
CA GLY A 198 -0.91 -13.95 -0.60
C GLY A 198 -0.44 -15.36 -0.22
N ALA A 199 0.71 -15.79 -0.70
CA ALA A 199 1.36 -17.05 -0.32
C ALA A 199 2.09 -16.98 1.04
N GLY A 200 2.07 -15.82 1.72
CA GLY A 200 2.72 -15.62 3.03
C GLY A 200 4.20 -15.23 2.95
N GLY A 201 4.73 -14.93 1.77
CA GLY A 201 6.10 -14.47 1.60
C GLY A 201 6.28 -13.01 2.01
N PHE A 202 7.33 -12.69 2.76
CA PHE A 202 7.71 -11.31 3.06
C PHE A 202 8.38 -10.66 1.86
N VAL A 203 7.86 -9.50 1.43
CA VAL A 203 8.45 -8.67 0.39
C VAL A 203 9.37 -7.61 1.00
N GLU A 204 8.91 -7.01 2.11
CA GLU A 204 9.68 -6.01 2.84
C GLU A 204 9.23 -5.94 4.30
N ILE A 205 10.19 -5.76 5.18
CA ILE A 205 9.99 -5.47 6.60
C ILE A 205 10.83 -4.22 6.88
N GLN A 206 10.19 -3.14 7.31
CA GLN A 206 10.84 -1.89 7.66
C GLN A 206 10.39 -1.52 9.06
N GLY A 207 11.28 -1.56 10.03
CA GLY A 207 10.99 -1.27 11.43
C GLY A 207 12.00 -0.33 12.04
N THR A 208 11.52 0.57 12.89
CA THR A 208 12.31 1.58 13.59
C THR A 208 11.95 1.55 15.07
N ALA A 209 12.95 1.65 15.93
CA ALA A 209 12.76 1.90 17.36
C ALA A 209 13.00 3.39 17.63
N GLU A 210 12.01 4.08 18.20
CA GLU A 210 12.09 5.51 18.48
C GLU A 210 12.82 5.84 19.80
N GLY A 211 13.16 4.85 20.57
CA GLY A 211 13.87 5.04 21.85
C GLY A 211 14.64 3.80 22.25
N VAL A 212 13.96 2.84 22.85
CA VAL A 212 14.57 1.59 23.30
C VAL A 212 14.48 0.56 22.17
N PRO A 213 15.60 -0.14 21.84
CA PRO A 213 15.56 -1.18 20.82
C PRO A 213 14.53 -2.27 21.15
N PHE A 214 13.72 -2.65 20.17
CA PHE A 214 12.79 -3.75 20.32
C PHE A 214 13.50 -5.12 20.34
N SER A 215 12.97 -6.02 21.13
CA SER A 215 13.50 -7.37 21.28
C SER A 215 13.10 -8.28 20.12
N ARG A 216 13.77 -9.44 20.02
CA ARG A 216 13.39 -10.48 19.06
C ARG A 216 11.97 -11.02 19.32
N SER A 217 11.52 -11.08 20.57
CA SER A 217 10.16 -11.50 20.92
C SER A 217 9.11 -10.51 20.46
N GLU A 218 9.34 -9.21 20.64
CA GLU A 218 8.47 -8.15 20.14
C GLU A 218 8.42 -8.17 18.60
N MET A 219 9.55 -8.31 17.93
CA MET A 219 9.59 -8.45 16.48
C MET A 219 8.72 -9.62 16.01
N ASN A 220 8.82 -10.79 16.63
CA ASN A 220 8.02 -11.94 16.26
C ASN A 220 6.51 -11.65 16.47
N ALA A 221 6.12 -11.06 17.60
CA ALA A 221 4.73 -10.70 17.89
C ALA A 221 4.19 -9.68 16.87
N LEU A 222 5.01 -8.70 16.44
CA LEU A 222 4.64 -7.74 15.40
C LEU A 222 4.46 -8.41 14.04
N LEU A 223 5.32 -9.37 13.69
CA LEU A 223 5.20 -10.11 12.42
C LEU A 223 3.96 -11.02 12.42
N ASP A 224 3.62 -11.66 13.53
CA ASP A 224 2.40 -12.48 13.65
C ASP A 224 1.13 -11.61 13.49
N LEU A 225 1.09 -10.43 14.12
CA LEU A 225 0.01 -9.46 13.94
C LEU A 225 -0.06 -8.97 12.48
N ALA A 226 1.08 -8.65 11.87
CA ALA A 226 1.15 -8.20 10.49
C ALA A 226 0.61 -9.26 9.53
N GLN A 227 0.97 -10.52 9.71
CA GLN A 227 0.46 -11.63 8.89
C GLN A 227 -1.06 -11.70 8.96
N SER A 228 -1.64 -11.73 10.16
CA SER A 228 -3.10 -11.76 10.35
C SER A 228 -3.81 -10.56 9.72
N GLY A 229 -3.22 -9.36 9.87
CA GLY A 229 -3.73 -8.14 9.26
C GLY A 229 -3.71 -8.19 7.74
N ILE A 230 -2.61 -8.66 7.15
CA ILE A 230 -2.43 -8.79 5.69
C ILE A 230 -3.37 -9.84 5.11
N GLU A 231 -3.56 -10.97 5.77
CA GLU A 231 -4.55 -11.98 5.36
C GLU A 231 -5.97 -11.36 5.28
N THR A 232 -6.33 -10.54 6.28
CA THR A 232 -7.60 -9.81 6.28
C THR A 232 -7.69 -8.80 5.14
N LEU A 233 -6.61 -8.05 4.85
CA LEU A 233 -6.57 -7.10 3.75
C LEU A 233 -6.68 -7.77 2.39
N ILE A 234 -6.03 -8.92 2.20
CA ILE A 234 -6.12 -9.71 0.98
C ILE A 234 -7.55 -10.26 0.80
N ALA A 235 -8.21 -10.68 1.87
CA ALA A 235 -9.61 -11.08 1.80
C ALA A 235 -10.50 -9.92 1.32
N LYS A 236 -10.27 -8.70 1.82
CA LYS A 236 -10.99 -7.50 1.36
C LYS A 236 -10.66 -7.10 -0.09
N GLN A 237 -9.43 -7.28 -0.54
CA GLN A 237 -9.07 -7.11 -1.96
C GLN A 237 -9.86 -8.09 -2.84
N LYS A 238 -9.92 -9.37 -2.46
CA LYS A 238 -10.70 -10.40 -3.17
C LYS A 238 -12.18 -10.05 -3.20
N GLU A 239 -12.77 -9.69 -2.07
CA GLU A 239 -14.16 -9.26 -1.98
C GLU A 239 -14.44 -8.08 -2.92
N ALA A 240 -13.59 -7.05 -2.91
CA ALA A 240 -13.74 -5.89 -3.78
C ALA A 240 -13.62 -6.26 -5.27
N LEU A 241 -12.74 -7.20 -5.63
CA LEU A 241 -12.52 -7.64 -7.02
C LEU A 241 -13.62 -8.58 -7.54
N GLU A 242 -14.30 -9.32 -6.67
CA GLU A 242 -15.42 -10.19 -7.03
C GLU A 242 -16.74 -9.41 -7.23
N LEU A 243 -16.90 -8.26 -6.59
CA LEU A 243 -18.03 -7.37 -6.82
C LEU A 243 -17.95 -6.88 -8.27
N LYS A 244 -18.84 -7.40 -9.13
CA LYS A 244 -19.03 -6.87 -10.49
C LYS A 244 -19.43 -5.43 -10.35
N GLY A 245 -18.57 -4.52 -10.83
CA GLY A 245 -18.95 -3.11 -10.95
C GLY A 245 -20.22 -3.01 -11.80
N ASP A 246 -21.23 -2.32 -11.25
CA ASP A 246 -22.45 -1.95 -11.99
C ASP A 246 -22.12 -1.02 -13.16
#